data_bf8be2521b180d5dabe325e1082d7bd2
#
_entry.id   bf8be2521b180d5dabe325e1082d7bd2
#
_cell.length_a   1.000
_cell.length_b   1.000
_cell.length_c   1.000
_cell.angle_alpha   90.00
_cell.angle_beta   90.00
_cell.angle_gamma   90.00
#
_symmetry.space_group_name_H-M   'P 1'
#
loop_
_entity.id
_entity.type
_entity.pdbx_description
1 polymer ?
#
loop_
_entity_poly.entity_id
_entity_poly.type
_entity_poly.pdbx_seq_one_letter_code
_entity_poly.pdbx_strand_id
1 'polypeptide(L)'
;MAMQYPATYLGDLPAVSIPLLRHLVETYASETNKTASVWSELQDAQLDFAPHRRSSTVRQILVHQILSERRFFAEFIGIPEPPVESLLPPGEAPGVGAYVDRLVTLARARLPALAAGDESFWLTEVPFFDVRRERIWVFWRRVLHTSHHRAQVGLCLRLLEDRVPPTYGPTADVTWSGATPTTTLDAARGPLT
;
A
#
# COMPACT_ATOMS: atom_id res chain seq x y z
N MET A 1 23.24 0.40 -1.74
CA MET A 1 22.81 0.89 -0.42
C MET A 1 21.33 0.61 -0.30
N ALA A 2 20.86 -0.30 0.56
CA ALA A 2 19.43 -0.54 0.71
C ALA A 2 18.77 0.74 1.26
N MET A 3 17.80 1.29 0.55
CA MET A 3 17.02 2.43 1.04
C MET A 3 16.28 2.01 2.31
N GLN A 4 16.40 2.83 3.36
CA GLN A 4 15.55 2.68 4.53
C GLN A 4 14.20 3.35 4.24
N TYR A 5 13.13 2.58 4.27
CA TYR A 5 11.78 3.14 4.11
C TYR A 5 11.22 3.58 5.44
N PRO A 6 10.45 4.67 5.48
CA PRO A 6 9.62 4.95 6.64
C PRO A 6 8.56 3.85 6.74
N ALA A 7 8.65 3.05 7.80
CA ALA A 7 7.71 1.96 8.04
C ALA A 7 6.69 2.33 9.10
N THR A 8 5.50 1.75 8.98
CA THR A 8 4.55 1.70 10.07
C THR A 8 4.74 0.38 10.81
N TYR A 9 5.18 0.44 12.07
CA TYR A 9 5.32 -0.73 12.92
C TYR A 9 4.03 -0.99 13.68
N LEU A 10 3.76 -2.25 14.06
CA LEU A 10 2.60 -2.61 14.87
C LEU A 10 2.55 -1.85 16.20
N GLY A 11 3.70 -1.56 16.80
CA GLY A 11 3.78 -0.77 18.03
C GLY A 11 3.31 0.68 17.87
N ASP A 12 3.33 1.21 16.65
CA ASP A 12 2.90 2.57 16.33
C ASP A 12 1.42 2.65 15.95
N LEU A 13 0.73 1.51 15.95
CA LEU A 13 -0.68 1.47 15.58
C LEU A 13 -1.56 1.98 16.72
N PRO A 14 -2.57 2.80 16.40
CA PRO A 14 -3.51 3.26 17.41
C PRO A 14 -4.34 2.11 17.98
N ALA A 15 -4.79 2.28 19.23
CA ALA A 15 -5.76 1.36 19.81
C ALA A 15 -7.07 1.43 19.02
N VAL A 16 -7.64 0.27 18.71
CA VAL A 16 -8.91 0.18 17.97
C VAL A 16 -10.10 0.21 18.93
N SER A 17 -11.19 0.82 18.47
CA SER A 17 -12.44 0.89 19.25
C SER A 17 -13.07 -0.49 19.45
N ILE A 18 -12.90 -1.39 18.48
CA ILE A 18 -13.41 -2.76 18.52
C ILE A 18 -12.23 -3.73 18.41
N PRO A 19 -11.84 -4.41 19.49
CA PRO A 19 -10.70 -5.34 19.48
C PRO A 19 -10.80 -6.43 18.41
N LEU A 20 -12.00 -6.90 18.11
CA LEU A 20 -12.24 -7.90 17.04
C LEU A 20 -11.81 -7.41 15.67
N LEU A 21 -11.87 -6.09 15.42
CA LEU A 21 -11.50 -5.48 14.14
C LEU A 21 -10.06 -4.96 14.10
N ARG A 22 -9.27 -5.24 15.12
CA ARG A 22 -7.86 -4.83 15.19
C ARG A 22 -7.08 -5.27 13.94
N HIS A 23 -7.37 -6.44 13.41
CA HIS A 23 -6.75 -6.96 12.19
C HIS A 23 -6.93 -6.06 10.96
N LEU A 24 -7.96 -5.20 10.90
CA LEU A 24 -8.14 -4.25 9.80
C LEU A 24 -6.99 -3.26 9.75
N VAL A 25 -6.68 -2.63 10.90
CA VAL A 25 -5.61 -1.65 11.03
C VAL A 25 -4.24 -2.31 10.82
N GLU A 26 -4.02 -3.46 11.44
CA GLU A 26 -2.80 -4.25 11.31
C GLU A 26 -2.57 -4.67 9.84
N THR A 27 -3.60 -5.16 9.16
CA THR A 27 -3.50 -5.54 7.75
C THR A 27 -3.22 -4.34 6.86
N TYR A 28 -3.90 -3.21 7.08
CA TYR A 28 -3.65 -2.01 6.30
C TYR A 28 -2.20 -1.53 6.42
N ALA A 29 -1.65 -1.48 7.64
CA ALA A 29 -0.26 -1.13 7.87
C ALA A 29 0.71 -2.13 7.22
N SER A 30 0.45 -3.43 7.38
CA SER A 30 1.24 -4.50 6.78
C SER A 30 1.25 -4.42 5.24
N GLU A 31 0.08 -4.23 4.62
CA GLU A 31 -0.02 -4.13 3.16
C GLU A 31 0.64 -2.85 2.62
N THR A 32 0.59 -1.75 3.37
CA THR A 32 1.34 -0.53 3.05
C THR A 32 2.85 -0.80 3.06
N ASN A 33 3.36 -1.47 4.10
CA ASN A 33 4.78 -1.81 4.22
C ASN A 33 5.24 -2.72 3.06
N LYS A 34 4.45 -3.73 2.71
CA LYS A 34 4.72 -4.59 1.56
C LYS A 34 4.78 -3.81 0.25
N THR A 35 3.86 -2.86 0.07
CA THR A 35 3.82 -2.03 -1.14
C THR A 35 5.02 -1.09 -1.19
N ALA A 36 5.37 -0.46 -0.07
CA ALA A 36 6.56 0.37 0.05
C ALA A 36 7.83 -0.43 -0.26
N SER A 37 7.96 -1.67 0.27
CA SER A 37 9.12 -2.52 0.00
C SER A 37 9.28 -2.87 -1.48
N VAL A 38 8.18 -3.18 -2.16
CA VAL A 38 8.21 -3.47 -3.61
C VAL A 38 8.55 -2.23 -4.43
N TRP A 39 7.94 -1.07 -4.12
CA TRP A 39 8.23 0.15 -4.86
C TRP A 39 9.68 0.59 -4.71
N SER A 40 10.26 0.39 -3.55
CA SER A 40 11.60 0.87 -3.25
C SER A 40 12.73 0.03 -3.87
N GLU A 41 12.43 -1.11 -4.46
CA GLU A 41 13.39 -1.84 -5.29
C GLU A 41 13.52 -1.21 -6.69
N LEU A 42 12.57 -0.35 -7.09
CA LEU A 42 12.63 0.35 -8.37
C LEU A 42 13.72 1.43 -8.38
N GLN A 43 14.26 1.70 -9.55
CA GLN A 43 15.13 2.84 -9.84
C GLN A 43 14.33 3.94 -10.56
N ASP A 44 14.71 5.20 -10.39
CA ASP A 44 14.02 6.33 -11.03
C ASP A 44 13.92 6.19 -12.55
N ALA A 45 14.97 5.67 -13.18
CA ALA A 45 15.00 5.42 -14.63
C ALA A 45 13.99 4.37 -15.11
N GLN A 46 13.46 3.54 -14.21
CA GLN A 46 12.52 2.47 -14.55
C GLN A 46 11.05 2.90 -14.42
N LEU A 47 10.79 4.10 -13.92
CA LEU A 47 9.42 4.60 -13.72
C LEU A 47 8.60 4.63 -15.04
N ASP A 48 9.26 4.80 -16.16
CA ASP A 48 8.58 4.85 -17.47
C ASP A 48 8.58 3.49 -18.20
N PHE A 49 9.09 2.44 -17.55
CA PHE A 49 8.99 1.07 -18.07
C PHE A 49 7.52 0.60 -18.11
N ALA A 50 7.14 -0.05 -19.21
CA ALA A 50 5.88 -0.75 -19.39
C ALA A 50 6.14 -2.16 -19.93
N PRO A 51 5.59 -3.23 -19.32
CA PRO A 51 5.84 -4.61 -19.76
C PRO A 51 5.26 -4.92 -21.15
N HIS A 52 4.34 -4.11 -21.63
CA HIS A 52 3.72 -4.23 -22.93
C HIS A 52 3.17 -2.87 -23.38
N ARG A 53 3.15 -2.59 -24.70
CA ARG A 53 2.65 -1.32 -25.28
C ARG A 53 1.23 -0.92 -24.87
N ARG A 54 0.42 -1.86 -24.42
CA ARG A 54 -0.97 -1.65 -23.93
C ARG A 54 -1.08 -1.65 -22.41
N SER A 55 0.02 -1.83 -21.69
CA SER A 55 0.07 -1.79 -20.24
C SER A 55 0.35 -0.37 -19.75
N SER A 56 -0.04 -0.08 -18.52
CA SER A 56 0.42 1.11 -17.81
C SER A 56 1.91 1.02 -17.55
N THR A 57 2.58 2.19 -17.50
CA THR A 57 3.95 2.29 -17.01
C THR A 57 3.98 2.10 -15.49
N VAL A 58 5.15 1.80 -14.95
CA VAL A 58 5.36 1.74 -13.50
C VAL A 58 4.87 3.04 -12.84
N ARG A 59 5.31 4.21 -13.33
CA ARG A 59 4.85 5.52 -12.83
C ARG A 59 3.32 5.65 -12.79
N GLN A 60 2.66 5.25 -13.86
CA GLN A 60 1.20 5.29 -13.94
C GLN A 60 0.54 4.40 -12.88
N ILE A 61 1.14 3.25 -12.57
CA ILE A 61 0.65 2.35 -11.52
C ILE A 61 0.81 3.00 -10.14
N LEU A 62 1.96 3.62 -9.84
CA LEU A 62 2.21 4.29 -8.56
C LEU A 62 1.24 5.47 -8.36
N VAL A 63 1.08 6.31 -9.38
CA VAL A 63 0.12 7.44 -9.38
C VAL A 63 -1.30 6.92 -9.18
N HIS A 64 -1.71 5.91 -9.95
CA HIS A 64 -3.03 5.31 -9.83
C HIS A 64 -3.29 4.77 -8.41
N GLN A 65 -2.31 4.13 -7.80
CA GLN A 65 -2.43 3.61 -6.43
C GLN A 65 -2.73 4.73 -5.42
N ILE A 66 -1.97 5.82 -5.46
CA ILE A 66 -2.16 6.95 -4.53
C ILE A 66 -3.54 7.59 -4.75
N LEU A 67 -3.88 7.91 -6.00
CA LEU A 67 -5.14 8.59 -6.31
C LEU A 67 -6.37 7.71 -6.03
N SER A 68 -6.32 6.43 -6.40
CA SER A 68 -7.44 5.52 -6.17
C SER A 68 -7.62 5.20 -4.69
N GLU A 69 -6.54 5.14 -3.91
CA GLU A 69 -6.62 4.92 -2.47
C GLU A 69 -7.33 6.10 -1.77
N ARG A 70 -6.93 7.33 -2.11
CA ARG A 70 -7.64 8.53 -1.64
C ARG A 70 -9.14 8.46 -1.99
N ARG A 71 -9.46 8.10 -3.22
CA ARG A 71 -10.86 7.98 -3.65
C ARG A 71 -11.64 6.99 -2.78
N PHE A 72 -11.08 5.80 -2.54
CA PHE A 72 -11.72 4.80 -1.69
C PHE A 72 -11.97 5.32 -0.28
N PHE A 73 -10.97 5.95 0.34
CA PHE A 73 -11.06 6.42 1.71
C PHE A 73 -11.95 7.65 1.86
N ALA A 74 -11.88 8.62 0.96
CA ALA A 74 -12.71 9.81 1.02
C ALA A 74 -14.15 9.56 0.57
N GLU A 75 -14.34 8.96 -0.62
CA GLU A 75 -15.66 8.93 -1.27
C GLU A 75 -16.50 7.74 -0.80
N PHE A 76 -15.89 6.61 -0.51
CA PHE A 76 -16.63 5.40 -0.14
C PHE A 76 -16.58 5.11 1.36
N ILE A 77 -15.40 5.15 1.99
CA ILE A 77 -15.28 4.88 3.43
C ILE A 77 -15.68 6.11 4.25
N GLY A 78 -15.42 7.32 3.73
CA GLY A 78 -15.88 8.56 4.36
C GLY A 78 -14.97 9.05 5.48
N ILE A 79 -13.65 8.82 5.37
CA ILE A 79 -12.67 9.43 6.27
C ILE A 79 -12.02 10.65 5.63
N PRO A 80 -11.50 11.61 6.44
CA PRO A 80 -10.84 12.80 5.92
C PRO A 80 -9.60 12.46 5.08
N GLU A 81 -9.49 13.08 3.92
CA GLU A 81 -8.35 12.93 3.01
C GLU A 81 -7.88 14.31 2.52
N PRO A 82 -6.59 14.46 2.18
CA PRO A 82 -6.09 15.68 1.56
C PRO A 82 -6.76 15.95 0.21
N PRO A 83 -6.78 17.21 -0.25
CA PRO A 83 -7.27 17.54 -1.60
C PRO A 83 -6.41 16.86 -2.68
N VAL A 84 -7.02 16.57 -3.83
CA VAL A 84 -6.39 15.80 -4.92
C VAL A 84 -5.07 16.43 -5.38
N GLU A 85 -5.02 17.75 -5.42
CA GLU A 85 -3.89 18.54 -5.88
C GLU A 85 -2.63 18.36 -5.02
N SER A 86 -2.82 17.97 -3.75
CA SER A 86 -1.71 17.76 -2.81
C SER A 86 -1.32 16.30 -2.60
N LEU A 87 -1.95 15.36 -3.31
CA LEU A 87 -1.74 13.93 -3.09
C LEU A 87 -0.44 13.41 -3.67
N LEU A 88 -0.12 13.84 -4.86
CA LEU A 88 1.09 13.37 -5.55
C LEU A 88 2.33 14.09 -5.01
N PRO A 89 3.50 13.47 -5.10
CA PRO A 89 4.75 14.15 -4.80
C PRO A 89 4.91 15.41 -5.65
N PRO A 90 5.43 16.50 -5.10
CA PRO A 90 5.65 17.73 -5.85
C PRO A 90 6.79 17.57 -6.89
N GLY A 91 6.78 18.44 -7.90
CA GLY A 91 7.78 18.48 -8.97
C GLY A 91 7.30 17.83 -10.26
N GLU A 92 8.00 18.16 -11.36
CA GLU A 92 7.63 17.69 -12.71
C GLU A 92 7.91 16.20 -12.91
N ALA A 93 8.97 15.67 -12.30
CA ALA A 93 9.38 14.27 -12.42
C ALA A 93 9.85 13.70 -11.07
N PRO A 94 8.93 13.45 -10.12
CA PRO A 94 9.30 12.88 -8.84
C PRO A 94 9.89 11.48 -9.02
N GLY A 95 10.94 11.17 -8.24
CA GLY A 95 11.57 9.86 -8.19
C GLY A 95 10.81 8.87 -7.30
N VAL A 96 11.24 7.63 -7.30
CA VAL A 96 10.65 6.51 -6.57
C VAL A 96 10.51 6.82 -5.07
N GLY A 97 11.57 7.35 -4.44
CA GLY A 97 11.56 7.69 -3.02
C GLY A 97 10.41 8.63 -2.64
N ALA A 98 10.13 9.64 -3.48
CA ALA A 98 9.04 10.57 -3.25
C ALA A 98 7.65 9.89 -3.28
N TYR A 99 7.45 8.92 -4.17
CA TYR A 99 6.21 8.13 -4.21
C TYR A 99 6.06 7.23 -2.98
N VAL A 100 7.15 6.58 -2.54
CA VAL A 100 7.16 5.74 -1.33
C VAL A 100 6.85 6.57 -0.09
N ASP A 101 7.52 7.70 0.09
CA ASP A 101 7.28 8.60 1.22
C ASP A 101 5.84 9.11 1.25
N ARG A 102 5.28 9.43 0.08
CA ARG A 102 3.90 9.88 -0.03
C ARG A 102 2.92 8.76 0.34
N LEU A 103 3.11 7.55 -0.18
CA LEU A 103 2.29 6.38 0.17
C LEU A 103 2.23 6.17 1.68
N VAL A 104 3.40 6.12 2.34
CA VAL A 104 3.51 5.86 3.77
C VAL A 104 2.92 7.02 4.60
N THR A 105 3.17 8.26 4.20
CA THR A 105 2.62 9.45 4.89
C THR A 105 1.10 9.45 4.89
N LEU A 106 0.49 9.19 3.72
CA LEU A 106 -0.97 9.12 3.59
C LEU A 106 -1.55 7.95 4.39
N ALA A 107 -0.90 6.78 4.35
CA ALA A 107 -1.35 5.63 5.11
C ALA A 107 -1.32 5.88 6.62
N ARG A 108 -0.25 6.48 7.14
CA ARG A 108 -0.15 6.87 8.56
C ARG A 108 -1.24 7.85 8.98
N ALA A 109 -1.56 8.81 8.13
CA ALA A 109 -2.62 9.79 8.42
C ALA A 109 -4.01 9.14 8.52
N ARG A 110 -4.25 8.02 7.84
CA ARG A 110 -5.53 7.27 7.85
C ARG A 110 -5.71 6.39 9.09
N LEU A 111 -4.62 5.86 9.65
CA LEU A 111 -4.67 4.88 10.73
C LEU A 111 -5.54 5.30 11.93
N PRO A 112 -5.45 6.54 12.45
CA PRO A 112 -6.30 6.96 13.57
C PRO A 112 -7.80 6.90 13.25
N ALA A 113 -8.21 7.33 12.06
CA ALA A 113 -9.61 7.31 11.64
C ALA A 113 -10.12 5.88 11.44
N LEU A 114 -9.29 4.98 10.87
CA LEU A 114 -9.62 3.57 10.71
C LEU A 114 -9.78 2.86 12.06
N ALA A 115 -8.90 3.17 13.02
CA ALA A 115 -8.92 2.60 14.36
C ALA A 115 -10.10 3.09 15.22
N ALA A 116 -10.55 4.33 14.99
CA ALA A 116 -11.67 4.92 15.69
C ALA A 116 -13.06 4.41 15.24
N GLY A 117 -13.13 3.75 14.08
CA GLY A 117 -14.38 3.22 13.52
C GLY A 117 -15.03 2.21 14.46
N ASP A 118 -16.26 2.46 14.88
CA ASP A 118 -17.09 1.53 15.65
C ASP A 118 -17.83 0.54 14.74
N GLU A 119 -18.60 -0.38 15.34
CA GLU A 119 -19.37 -1.37 14.58
C GLU A 119 -20.37 -0.70 13.61
N SER A 120 -21.05 0.34 14.08
CA SER A 120 -22.00 1.11 13.25
C SER A 120 -21.30 1.74 12.04
N PHE A 121 -20.13 2.32 12.25
CA PHE A 121 -19.32 2.87 11.15
C PHE A 121 -18.99 1.79 10.12
N TRP A 122 -18.44 0.65 10.56
CA TRP A 122 -17.96 -0.38 9.66
C TRP A 122 -19.06 -1.16 8.94
N LEU A 123 -20.21 -1.37 9.56
CA LEU A 123 -21.34 -2.10 9.01
C LEU A 123 -22.33 -1.21 8.25
N THR A 124 -22.19 0.11 8.32
CA THR A 124 -23.02 1.01 7.52
C THR A 124 -22.77 0.79 6.03
N GLU A 125 -23.85 0.56 5.29
CA GLU A 125 -23.81 0.50 3.83
C GLU A 125 -23.64 1.89 3.20
N VAL A 126 -22.72 1.97 2.25
CA VAL A 126 -22.41 3.17 1.47
C VAL A 126 -22.56 2.90 -0.02
N PRO A 127 -22.83 3.92 -0.85
CA PRO A 127 -22.77 3.76 -2.30
C PRO A 127 -21.34 3.34 -2.73
N PHE A 128 -21.27 2.34 -3.60
CA PHE A 128 -20.02 1.86 -4.17
C PHE A 128 -20.26 1.55 -5.66
N PHE A 129 -19.93 2.51 -6.52
CA PHE A 129 -20.26 2.49 -7.94
C PHE A 129 -21.78 2.26 -8.16
N ASP A 130 -22.19 1.15 -8.74
CA ASP A 130 -23.56 0.78 -9.06
C ASP A 130 -24.28 -0.06 -7.99
N VAL A 131 -23.61 -0.30 -6.84
CA VAL A 131 -24.15 -1.09 -5.73
C VAL A 131 -23.99 -0.36 -4.40
N ARG A 132 -24.60 -0.92 -3.36
CA ARG A 132 -24.32 -0.55 -1.97
C ARG A 132 -23.59 -1.69 -1.28
N ARG A 133 -22.62 -1.32 -0.41
CA ARG A 133 -21.83 -2.27 0.37
C ARG A 133 -21.45 -1.65 1.70
N GLU A 134 -21.23 -2.49 2.70
CA GLU A 134 -20.72 -2.05 3.99
C GLU A 134 -19.32 -1.45 3.85
N ARG A 135 -18.97 -0.46 4.66
CA ARG A 135 -17.63 0.14 4.64
C ARG A 135 -16.52 -0.90 4.84
N ILE A 136 -16.74 -1.90 5.68
CA ILE A 136 -15.77 -3.00 5.88
C ILE A 136 -15.52 -3.78 4.58
N TRP A 137 -16.57 -4.04 3.80
CA TRP A 137 -16.40 -4.70 2.50
C TRP A 137 -15.61 -3.81 1.52
N VAL A 138 -15.92 -2.50 1.49
CA VAL A 138 -15.20 -1.54 0.64
C VAL A 138 -13.72 -1.45 1.05
N PHE A 139 -13.43 -1.46 2.35
CA PHE A 139 -12.07 -1.50 2.88
C PHE A 139 -11.30 -2.73 2.36
N TRP A 140 -11.85 -3.93 2.51
CA TRP A 140 -11.21 -5.15 2.03
C TRP A 140 -11.05 -5.16 0.51
N ARG A 141 -12.05 -4.65 -0.22
CA ARG A 141 -11.94 -4.46 -1.67
C ARG A 141 -10.76 -3.55 -2.04
N ARG A 142 -10.50 -2.52 -1.23
CA ARG A 142 -9.33 -1.64 -1.41
C ARG A 142 -8.02 -2.37 -1.12
N VAL A 143 -7.92 -3.12 -0.05
CA VAL A 143 -6.72 -3.90 0.29
C VAL A 143 -6.37 -4.88 -0.84
N LEU A 144 -7.35 -5.61 -1.35
CA LEU A 144 -7.17 -6.51 -2.50
C LEU A 144 -6.72 -5.77 -3.77
N HIS A 145 -7.24 -4.58 -4.02
CA HIS A 145 -6.84 -3.77 -5.16
C HIS A 145 -5.38 -3.29 -5.03
N THR A 146 -4.94 -2.95 -3.83
CA THR A 146 -3.53 -2.61 -3.56
C THR A 146 -2.64 -3.81 -3.83
N SER A 147 -3.00 -4.99 -3.34
CA SER A 147 -2.25 -6.23 -3.58
C SER A 147 -2.14 -6.56 -5.07
N HIS A 148 -3.23 -6.37 -5.84
CA HIS A 148 -3.24 -6.56 -7.30
C HIS A 148 -2.20 -5.68 -8.01
N HIS A 149 -2.19 -4.38 -7.75
CA HIS A 149 -1.22 -3.46 -8.40
C HIS A 149 0.21 -3.66 -7.90
N ARG A 150 0.39 -4.00 -6.62
CA ARG A 150 1.72 -4.37 -6.11
C ARG A 150 2.29 -5.57 -6.85
N ALA A 151 1.47 -6.59 -7.14
CA ALA A 151 1.92 -7.75 -7.92
C ALA A 151 2.34 -7.37 -9.36
N GLN A 152 1.66 -6.39 -9.98
CA GLN A 152 2.07 -5.87 -11.28
C GLN A 152 3.45 -5.21 -11.22
N VAL A 153 3.73 -4.40 -10.19
CA VAL A 153 5.06 -3.81 -10.00
C VAL A 153 6.10 -4.88 -9.72
N GLY A 154 5.79 -5.89 -8.91
CA GLY A 154 6.68 -7.04 -8.69
C GLY A 154 7.02 -7.81 -9.98
N LEU A 155 6.06 -7.95 -10.89
CA LEU A 155 6.32 -8.52 -12.21
C LEU A 155 7.23 -7.60 -13.06
N CYS A 156 7.03 -6.28 -13.00
CA CYS A 156 7.92 -5.34 -13.68
C CYS A 156 9.35 -5.44 -13.16
N LEU A 157 9.56 -5.53 -11.84
CA LEU A 157 10.89 -5.76 -11.24
C LEU A 157 11.52 -7.04 -11.82
N ARG A 158 10.78 -8.14 -11.89
CA ARG A 158 11.28 -9.39 -12.45
C ARG A 158 11.69 -9.27 -13.92
N LEU A 159 10.93 -8.55 -14.73
CA LEU A 159 11.23 -8.29 -16.15
C LEU A 159 12.43 -7.35 -16.33
N LEU A 160 12.73 -6.52 -15.34
CA LEU A 160 13.87 -5.62 -15.29
C LEU A 160 15.11 -6.26 -14.66
N GLU A 161 15.02 -7.55 -14.31
CA GLU A 161 16.07 -8.33 -13.63
C GLU A 161 16.45 -7.80 -12.25
N ASP A 162 15.54 -7.02 -11.64
CA ASP A 162 15.69 -6.52 -10.27
C ASP A 162 15.19 -7.51 -9.24
N ARG A 163 15.59 -7.27 -8.00
CA ARG A 163 15.19 -8.05 -6.84
C ARG A 163 13.70 -7.89 -6.57
N VAL A 164 13.01 -9.01 -6.34
CA VAL A 164 11.60 -9.04 -5.91
C VAL A 164 11.55 -9.37 -4.41
N PRO A 165 11.17 -8.41 -3.55
CA PRO A 165 11.13 -8.64 -2.11
C PRO A 165 9.99 -9.59 -1.72
N PRO A 166 10.10 -10.30 -0.59
CA PRO A 166 9.05 -11.18 -0.11
C PRO A 166 7.86 -10.38 0.39
N THR A 167 6.66 -10.75 -0.03
CA THR A 167 5.40 -10.12 0.45
C THR A 167 4.54 -11.07 1.26
N TYR A 168 4.36 -12.30 0.79
CA TYR A 168 3.58 -13.34 1.48
C TYR A 168 4.34 -14.65 1.64
N GLY A 169 5.58 -14.69 1.22
CA GLY A 169 6.43 -15.86 1.27
C GLY A 169 7.75 -15.62 0.56
N PRO A 170 8.65 -16.60 0.52
CA PRO A 170 9.94 -16.48 -0.15
C PRO A 170 9.76 -16.20 -1.65
N THR A 171 10.76 -15.55 -2.22
CA THR A 171 10.89 -15.32 -3.67
C THR A 171 12.13 -16.06 -4.18
N ALA A 172 12.40 -15.99 -5.49
CA ALA A 172 13.64 -16.52 -6.04
C ALA A 172 14.88 -15.76 -5.51
N ASP A 173 14.69 -14.51 -5.04
CA ASP A 173 15.77 -13.62 -4.62
C ASP A 173 15.96 -13.59 -3.10
N VAL A 174 14.96 -14.00 -2.34
CA VAL A 174 14.96 -13.89 -0.88
C VAL A 174 14.42 -15.15 -0.25
N THR A 175 15.29 -15.85 0.48
CA THR A 175 14.89 -16.95 1.35
C THR A 175 14.29 -16.38 2.62
N TRP A 176 13.10 -16.87 2.97
CA TRP A 176 12.41 -16.45 4.18
C TRP A 176 11.81 -17.64 4.91
N SER A 177 12.06 -17.70 6.22
CA SER A 177 11.58 -18.76 7.11
C SER A 177 10.63 -18.27 8.21
N GLY A 178 10.31 -16.97 8.27
CA GLY A 178 9.46 -16.39 9.30
C GLY A 178 7.96 -16.55 9.01
N ALA A 179 7.15 -16.70 10.07
CA ALA A 179 5.71 -16.85 9.95
C ALA A 179 4.97 -15.54 9.62
N THR A 180 5.56 -14.38 10.00
CA THR A 180 4.91 -13.06 9.85
C THR A 180 5.86 -11.99 9.30
N PRO A 181 6.37 -12.12 8.08
CA PRO A 181 7.38 -11.21 7.53
C PRO A 181 6.87 -9.82 7.24
N THR A 182 5.62 -9.59 7.38
CA THR A 182 4.97 -8.43 6.77
C THR A 182 4.47 -7.41 7.77
N THR A 183 4.65 -7.68 9.06
CA THR A 183 4.28 -6.77 10.14
C THR A 183 5.35 -5.72 10.44
N THR A 184 6.59 -5.95 10.00
CA THR A 184 7.68 -4.99 10.09
C THR A 184 8.39 -4.87 8.74
N LEU A 185 9.09 -3.76 8.50
CA LEU A 185 9.94 -3.60 7.30
C LEU A 185 11.09 -4.59 7.27
N ASP A 186 11.69 -4.88 8.42
CA ASP A 186 12.80 -5.83 8.48
C ASP A 186 12.34 -7.23 8.07
N ALA A 187 11.13 -7.61 8.48
CA ALA A 187 10.51 -8.84 8.02
C ALA A 187 10.22 -8.83 6.50
N ALA A 188 9.81 -7.68 5.94
CA ALA A 188 9.58 -7.55 4.51
C ALA A 188 10.87 -7.57 3.66
N ARG A 189 12.02 -7.28 4.26
CA ARG A 189 13.33 -7.35 3.58
C ARG A 189 13.89 -8.77 3.49
N GLY A 190 13.47 -9.66 4.35
CA GLY A 190 14.08 -10.97 4.52
C GLY A 190 15.53 -10.90 5.05
N PRO A 191 16.12 -12.02 5.43
CA PRO A 191 17.54 -12.05 5.77
C PRO A 191 18.36 -11.63 4.53
N LEU A 192 19.35 -10.77 4.77
CA LEU A 192 20.37 -10.48 3.78
C LEU A 192 21.15 -11.78 3.53
N THR A 193 21.02 -12.37 2.36
CA THR A 193 21.84 -13.50 1.90
C THR A 193 23.20 -13.02 1.43
#